data_e6ae9c2d19655690759a75625160940d
#
_entry.id   e6ae9c2d19655690759a75625160940d
#
_cell.length_a   1.000
_cell.length_b   1.000
_cell.length_c   1.000
_cell.angle_alpha   90.00
_cell.angle_beta   90.00
_cell.angle_gamma   90.00
#
_symmetry.space_group_name_H-M   'P 1'
#
loop_
_entity.id
_entity.type
_entity.pdbx_description
1 polymer ?
#
loop_
_entity_poly.entity_id
_entity_poly.type
_entity_poly.pdbx_seq_one_letter_code
_entity_poly.pdbx_strand_id
1 'polypeptide(L)'
;MTVTHTTEVVFRKFNKKNGGQVIALFPYILDNGYYNQSYMHVGQHGGADYDHCITISSPASEEEYSDLKKELEGIGYILNVLHKRSRSKWLTARREQIALPGGIPFGKPTY
;
A
#
# COMPACT_ATOMS: atom_id res chain seq x y z
N MET A 1 -24.80 -10.81 10.03
CA MET A 1 -24.58 -9.88 8.92
C MET A 1 -23.11 -9.67 8.68
N THR A 2 -22.68 -9.83 7.45
CA THR A 2 -21.26 -9.66 7.12
C THR A 2 -20.96 -8.20 6.93
N VAL A 3 -19.96 -7.70 7.67
CA VAL A 3 -19.46 -6.34 7.47
C VAL A 3 -18.41 -6.39 6.37
N THR A 4 -18.64 -5.63 5.31
CA THR A 4 -17.72 -5.55 4.19
C THR A 4 -16.82 -4.33 4.38
N HIS A 5 -15.51 -4.55 4.43
CA HIS A 5 -14.53 -3.48 4.59
C HIS A 5 -13.85 -3.19 3.26
N THR A 6 -13.89 -1.93 2.86
CA THR A 6 -13.15 -1.47 1.69
C THR A 6 -11.74 -1.09 2.10
N THR A 7 -10.76 -1.60 1.38
CA THR A 7 -9.35 -1.27 1.60
C THR A 7 -8.92 -0.23 0.59
N GLU A 8 -8.37 0.88 1.07
CA GLU A 8 -7.86 1.94 0.21
C GLU A 8 -6.50 1.54 -0.34
N VAL A 9 -6.26 1.82 -1.61
CA VAL A 9 -5.04 1.43 -2.31
C VAL A 9 -4.59 2.52 -3.27
N VAL A 10 -3.27 2.70 -3.38
CA VAL A 10 -2.65 3.57 -4.37
C VAL A 10 -1.77 2.69 -5.25
N PHE A 11 -2.02 2.70 -6.57
CA PHE A 11 -1.21 1.96 -7.52
C PHE A 11 -0.17 2.86 -8.15
N ARG A 12 1.09 2.42 -8.10
CA ARG A 12 2.22 3.15 -8.67
C ARG A 12 3.00 2.23 -9.58
N LYS A 13 3.68 2.81 -10.56
CA LYS A 13 4.58 2.08 -11.45
C LYS A 13 5.99 2.60 -11.27
N PHE A 14 6.90 1.74 -10.86
CA PHE A 14 8.30 2.12 -10.69
C PHE A 14 8.94 2.53 -12.01
N ASN A 15 9.88 3.47 -11.94
CA ASN A 15 10.70 3.85 -13.08
C ASN A 15 11.47 2.64 -13.60
N LYS A 16 11.87 2.65 -14.86
CA LYS A 16 12.61 1.53 -15.46
C LYS A 16 13.85 1.15 -14.67
N LYS A 17 14.61 2.13 -14.21
CA LYS A 17 15.84 1.86 -13.44
C LYS A 17 15.54 1.25 -12.06
N ASN A 18 14.30 1.31 -11.59
CA ASN A 18 13.86 0.75 -10.33
C ASN A 18 12.96 -0.48 -10.55
N GLY A 19 12.99 -1.09 -11.72
CA GLY A 19 12.32 -2.34 -12.01
C GLY A 19 11.11 -2.26 -12.91
N GLY A 20 10.48 -1.11 -13.05
CA GLY A 20 9.33 -0.91 -13.93
C GLY A 20 8.04 -1.63 -13.55
N GLN A 21 7.99 -2.22 -12.37
CA GLN A 21 6.83 -3.00 -11.93
C GLN A 21 5.76 -2.13 -11.28
N VAL A 22 4.53 -2.63 -11.26
CA VAL A 22 3.42 -1.97 -10.56
C VAL A 22 3.38 -2.48 -9.12
N ILE A 23 3.19 -1.55 -8.20
CA ILE A 23 3.04 -1.86 -6.78
C ILE A 23 1.72 -1.29 -6.26
N ALA A 24 1.06 -2.05 -5.39
CA ALA A 24 -0.10 -1.58 -4.64
C ALA A 24 0.39 -1.12 -3.26
N LEU A 25 0.15 0.14 -2.94
CA LEU A 25 0.48 0.71 -1.64
C LEU A 25 -0.82 0.87 -0.84
N PHE A 26 -0.82 0.40 0.39
CA PHE A 26 -1.95 0.56 1.28
C PHE A 26 -1.68 1.77 2.18
N PRO A 27 -2.19 2.96 1.80
CA PRO A 27 -1.69 4.22 2.34
C PRO A 27 -2.00 4.45 3.82
N TYR A 28 -2.96 3.71 4.37
CA TYR A 28 -3.40 3.89 5.75
C TYR A 28 -3.21 2.64 6.61
N ILE A 29 -2.50 1.63 6.11
CA ILE A 29 -2.22 0.42 6.86
C ILE A 29 -0.71 0.36 7.10
N LEU A 30 -0.31 0.35 8.37
CA LEU A 30 1.09 0.25 8.74
C LEU A 30 1.59 -1.18 8.61
N ASP A 31 2.81 -1.33 8.10
CA ASP A 31 3.57 -2.57 8.22
C ASP A 31 4.41 -2.52 9.51
N ASN A 32 5.07 -1.38 9.72
CA ASN A 32 5.77 -1.08 10.97
C ASN A 32 5.71 0.44 11.20
N GLY A 33 6.40 0.96 12.20
CA GLY A 33 6.21 2.32 12.70
C GLY A 33 6.01 3.44 11.70
N TYR A 34 6.75 3.45 10.60
CA TYR A 34 6.67 4.50 9.58
C TYR A 34 6.34 3.98 8.19
N TYR A 35 6.33 2.67 7.99
CA TYR A 35 6.18 2.06 6.68
C TYR A 35 4.77 1.53 6.50
N ASN A 36 4.30 1.57 5.26
CA ASN A 36 2.99 1.08 4.89
C ASN A 36 3.07 -0.34 4.36
N GLN A 37 1.99 -1.08 4.50
CA GLN A 37 1.87 -2.37 3.81
C GLN A 37 1.79 -2.13 2.30
N SER A 38 2.31 -3.08 1.55
CA SER A 38 2.32 -3.03 0.09
C SER A 38 2.13 -4.44 -0.46
N TYR A 39 1.81 -4.52 -1.73
CA TYR A 39 1.66 -5.78 -2.42
C TYR A 39 2.21 -5.66 -3.84
N MET A 40 3.00 -6.62 -4.23
CA MET A 40 3.42 -6.81 -5.60
C MET A 40 2.94 -8.17 -6.09
N HIS A 41 3.12 -8.44 -7.37
CA HIS A 41 2.66 -9.66 -8.00
C HIS A 41 3.10 -10.94 -7.26
N VAL A 42 2.25 -11.99 -7.30
CA VAL A 42 2.54 -13.34 -6.77
C VAL A 42 2.75 -13.36 -5.24
N GLY A 43 1.81 -12.74 -4.52
CA GLY A 43 1.78 -12.86 -3.06
C GLY A 43 2.87 -12.10 -2.31
N GLN A 44 3.52 -11.16 -2.94
CA GLN A 44 4.61 -10.40 -2.31
C GLN A 44 4.06 -9.23 -1.48
N HIS A 45 3.63 -9.54 -0.26
CA HIS A 45 3.34 -8.49 0.71
C HIS A 45 4.64 -8.03 1.38
N GLY A 46 4.74 -6.75 1.68
CA GLY A 46 5.92 -6.22 2.37
C GLY A 46 5.70 -4.80 2.86
N GLY A 47 6.64 -4.33 3.67
CA GLY A 47 6.68 -2.96 4.12
C GLY A 47 7.26 -2.05 3.04
N ALA A 48 6.66 -0.87 2.86
CA ALA A 48 7.14 0.09 1.90
C ALA A 48 7.23 1.47 2.54
N ASP A 49 8.33 2.16 2.25
CA ASP A 49 8.45 3.58 2.54
C ASP A 49 7.62 4.32 1.48
N TYR A 50 6.42 4.75 1.88
CA TYR A 50 5.46 5.36 0.96
C TYR A 50 6.09 6.55 0.21
N ASP A 51 6.70 7.48 0.95
CA ASP A 51 7.25 8.69 0.35
C ASP A 51 8.36 8.38 -0.64
N HIS A 52 9.23 7.43 -0.30
CA HIS A 52 10.29 6.98 -1.20
C HIS A 52 9.70 6.34 -2.47
N CYS A 53 8.72 5.47 -2.32
CA CYS A 53 8.05 4.83 -3.47
C CYS A 53 7.46 5.87 -4.41
N ILE A 54 6.86 6.93 -3.88
CA ILE A 54 6.31 8.02 -4.70
C ILE A 54 7.42 8.70 -5.52
N THR A 55 8.60 8.93 -4.94
CA THR A 55 9.69 9.63 -5.64
C THR A 55 10.29 8.82 -6.79
N ILE A 56 10.23 7.49 -6.73
CA ILE A 56 10.84 6.60 -7.73
C ILE A 56 9.81 5.94 -8.63
N SER A 57 8.60 6.45 -8.66
CA SER A 57 7.50 5.87 -9.44
C SER A 57 6.63 6.94 -10.05
N SER A 58 5.70 6.51 -10.89
CA SER A 58 4.64 7.34 -11.47
C SER A 58 3.29 6.73 -11.16
N PRO A 59 2.20 7.51 -11.20
CA PRO A 59 0.87 6.92 -11.07
C PRO A 59 0.66 5.83 -12.13
N ALA A 60 0.22 4.65 -11.70
CA ALA A 60 -0.12 3.60 -12.65
C ALA A 60 -1.49 3.89 -13.25
N SER A 61 -1.62 3.72 -14.56
CA SER A 61 -2.91 3.83 -15.22
C SER A 61 -3.77 2.61 -14.90
N GLU A 62 -5.07 2.73 -15.11
CA GLU A 62 -5.99 1.61 -14.89
C GLU A 62 -5.58 0.39 -15.71
N GLU A 63 -5.15 0.58 -16.93
CA GLU A 63 -4.64 -0.49 -17.78
C GLU A 63 -3.41 -1.16 -17.18
N GLU A 64 -2.50 -0.36 -16.60
CA GLU A 64 -1.27 -0.87 -16.00
C GLU A 64 -1.52 -1.64 -14.70
N TYR A 65 -2.45 -1.20 -13.87
CA TYR A 65 -2.67 -1.85 -12.57
C TYR A 65 -3.79 -2.90 -12.58
N SER A 66 -4.50 -3.05 -13.70
CA SER A 66 -5.68 -3.92 -13.79
C SER A 66 -5.41 -5.35 -13.32
N ASP A 67 -4.31 -5.96 -13.75
CA ASP A 67 -3.97 -7.33 -13.38
C ASP A 67 -3.68 -7.45 -11.88
N LEU A 68 -2.93 -6.51 -11.32
CA LEU A 68 -2.62 -6.50 -9.90
C LEU A 68 -3.88 -6.28 -9.05
N LYS A 69 -4.77 -5.41 -9.51
CA LYS A 69 -6.05 -5.19 -8.84
C LYS A 69 -6.89 -6.46 -8.81
N LYS A 70 -6.96 -7.18 -9.93
CA LYS A 70 -7.69 -8.45 -10.00
C LYS A 70 -7.08 -9.50 -9.08
N GLU A 71 -5.76 -9.55 -9.00
CA GLU A 71 -5.07 -10.47 -8.09
C GLU A 71 -5.45 -10.19 -6.63
N LEU A 72 -5.44 -8.93 -6.22
CA LEU A 72 -5.84 -8.54 -4.88
C LEU A 72 -7.31 -8.85 -4.60
N GLU A 73 -8.19 -8.58 -5.56
CA GLU A 73 -9.60 -8.90 -5.43
C GLU A 73 -9.82 -10.42 -5.29
N GLY A 74 -9.03 -11.21 -6.01
CA GLY A 74 -9.04 -12.66 -5.90
C GLY A 74 -8.60 -13.19 -4.55
N ILE A 75 -7.75 -12.46 -3.84
CA ILE A 75 -7.33 -12.79 -2.47
C ILE A 75 -8.42 -12.44 -1.46
N GLY A 76 -9.35 -11.54 -1.80
CA GLY A 76 -10.45 -11.15 -0.95
C GLY A 76 -10.55 -9.66 -0.65
N TYR A 77 -9.69 -8.84 -1.23
CA TYR A 77 -9.77 -7.39 -1.04
C TYR A 77 -10.95 -6.79 -1.80
N ILE A 78 -11.58 -5.81 -1.17
CA ILE A 78 -12.50 -4.89 -1.83
C ILE A 78 -11.78 -3.55 -1.85
N LEU A 79 -11.41 -3.09 -3.03
CA LEU A 79 -10.47 -1.99 -3.17
C LEU A 79 -11.17 -0.66 -3.50
N ASN A 80 -10.75 0.39 -2.82
CA ASN A 80 -11.04 1.77 -3.18
C ASN A 80 -9.73 2.41 -3.68
N VAL A 81 -9.66 2.66 -4.98
CA VAL A 81 -8.43 3.14 -5.61
C VAL A 81 -8.31 4.65 -5.41
N LEU A 82 -7.21 5.06 -4.80
CA LEU A 82 -6.87 6.47 -4.59
C LEU A 82 -5.68 6.85 -5.46
N HIS A 83 -5.56 8.15 -5.76
CA HIS A 83 -4.41 8.66 -6.48
C HIS A 83 -3.26 9.03 -5.57
N LYS A 84 -3.56 9.43 -4.32
CA LYS A 84 -2.55 9.81 -3.35
C LYS A 84 -3.07 9.61 -1.93
N ARG A 85 -2.14 9.59 -0.97
CA ARG A 85 -2.43 9.49 0.45
C ARG A 85 -2.71 10.88 1.04
N SER A 86 -3.75 10.99 1.86
CA SER A 86 -3.98 12.18 2.66
C SER A 86 -3.03 12.18 3.86
N ARG A 87 -2.24 13.24 4.02
CA ARG A 87 -1.29 13.34 5.13
C ARG A 87 -1.98 13.31 6.50
N SER A 88 -3.05 14.07 6.67
CA SER A 88 -3.77 14.10 7.94
C SER A 88 -4.40 12.76 8.29
N LYS A 89 -4.99 12.10 7.31
CA LYS A 89 -5.57 10.77 7.51
C LYS A 89 -4.50 9.73 7.81
N TRP A 90 -3.34 9.82 7.15
CA TRP A 90 -2.20 8.95 7.43
C TRP A 90 -1.69 9.12 8.86
N LEU A 91 -1.52 10.36 9.31
CA LEU A 91 -1.04 10.63 10.66
C LEU A 91 -2.00 10.10 11.72
N THR A 92 -3.30 10.22 11.50
CA THR A 92 -4.32 9.66 12.37
C THR A 92 -4.26 8.13 12.41
N ALA A 93 -4.20 7.48 11.23
CA ALA A 93 -4.12 6.03 11.12
C ALA A 93 -2.86 5.49 11.78
N ARG A 94 -1.73 6.16 11.57
CA ARG A 94 -0.46 5.79 12.18
C ARG A 94 -0.54 5.84 13.71
N ARG A 95 -1.10 6.92 14.25
CA ARG A 95 -1.24 7.10 15.69
C ARG A 95 -2.10 5.99 16.30
N GLU A 96 -3.22 5.70 15.67
CA GLU A 96 -4.14 4.67 16.16
C GLU A 96 -3.49 3.28 16.14
N GLN A 97 -2.80 2.93 15.08
CA GLN A 97 -2.20 1.61 14.94
C GLN A 97 -0.99 1.42 15.86
N ILE A 98 -0.20 2.46 16.08
CA ILE A 98 0.92 2.39 17.03
C ILE A 98 0.43 2.26 18.48
N ALA A 99 -0.74 2.83 18.78
CA ALA A 99 -1.31 2.78 20.12
C ALA A 99 -1.94 1.41 20.46
N LEU A 100 -2.04 0.48 19.52
CA LEU A 100 -2.59 -0.85 19.79
C LEU A 100 -1.70 -1.63 20.76
N PRO A 101 -2.30 -2.53 21.61
CA PRO A 101 -1.51 -3.39 22.49
C PRO A 101 -0.46 -4.17 21.71
N GLY A 102 0.77 -4.19 22.22
CA GLY A 102 1.90 -4.82 21.56
C GLY A 102 2.61 -3.91 20.55
N GLY A 103 1.97 -2.82 20.13
CA GLY A 103 2.54 -1.87 19.18
C GLY A 103 2.84 -2.47 17.83
N ILE A 104 3.52 -1.69 16.99
CA ILE A 104 4.02 -2.14 15.68
C ILE A 104 5.54 -1.96 15.69
N PRO A 105 6.32 -3.05 15.57
CA PRO A 105 7.77 -2.95 15.63
C PRO A 105 8.32 -2.16 14.44
N PHE A 106 9.39 -1.41 14.70
CA PHE A 106 10.13 -0.74 13.63
C PHE A 106 11.04 -1.73 12.95
N GLY A 107 11.17 -1.60 11.65
CA GLY A 107 12.06 -2.45 10.86
C GLY A 107 12.40 -1.76 9.54
N LYS A 108 13.22 -2.42 8.73
CA LYS A 108 13.58 -1.88 7.43
C LYS A 108 12.45 -2.18 6.43
N PRO A 109 12.12 -1.23 5.52
CA PRO A 109 11.13 -1.50 4.49
C PRO A 109 11.64 -2.52 3.48
N THR A 110 10.74 -3.25 2.87
CA THR A 110 11.06 -4.18 1.79
C THR A 110 11.41 -3.43 0.51
N TYR A 111 10.80 -2.30 0.31
CA TYR A 111 10.95 -1.49 -0.90
C TYR A 111 11.41 -0.07 -0.56
#